data_58b9116bd0338d17b2f444e4419bd133
#
_entry.id   58b9116bd0338d17b2f444e4419bd133
#
_cell.length_a   1.000
_cell.length_b   1.000
_cell.length_c   1.000
_cell.angle_alpha   90.00
_cell.angle_beta   90.00
_cell.angle_gamma   90.00
#
_symmetry.space_group_name_H-M   'P 1'
#
loop_
_entity.id
_entity.type
_entity.pdbx_description
1 polymer ?
#
loop_
_entity_poly.entity_id
_entity_poly.type
_entity_poly.pdbx_seq_one_letter_code
_entity_poly.pdbx_strand_id
1 'polypeptide(L)'
;ENHRVYFTEENGKRIDLYRNFINTAPENIQPFLLAQLLIKTSIHNNTNGQFSAFFKDKTAKVGKYGGEKGVDYKRITTPINLENPILFNNKCNTYISQADTNVWCKNIPELDLVYYDPPYNKHPYNIYYFLLDIVNNWDKTIKIPNTNRGQPKDWKQSHYNSIKHAKDTFLDLISNTKSKYILLSYNDGGIISIEQMDAILEQFGEVTKIPINHKVYNRLKGISNYKRKQE
;
A
#
# COMPACT_ATOMS: atom_id res chain seq x y z
N GLU A 1 -3.57 27.58 9.07
CA GLU A 1 -2.78 26.72 8.16
C GLU A 1 -2.57 25.37 8.84
N ASN A 2 -2.87 24.29 8.09
CA ASN A 2 -2.68 22.93 8.61
C ASN A 2 -1.20 22.57 8.48
N HIS A 3 -0.43 22.58 9.54
CA HIS A 3 0.99 22.20 9.58
C HIS A 3 1.19 20.71 9.24
N ARG A 4 0.98 20.34 7.97
CA ARG A 4 1.15 18.98 7.46
C ARG A 4 2.61 18.75 7.11
N VAL A 5 3.30 17.98 7.92
CA VAL A 5 4.72 17.71 7.76
C VAL A 5 4.97 16.24 7.33
N TYR A 6 4.45 15.87 6.18
CA TYR A 6 4.72 14.55 5.60
C TYR A 6 6.15 14.40 5.11
N PHE A 7 6.75 15.48 4.60
CA PHE A 7 8.13 15.53 4.14
C PHE A 7 8.84 16.73 4.75
N THR A 8 10.18 16.67 4.79
CA THR A 8 10.98 17.88 4.98
C THR A 8 10.80 18.80 3.78
N GLU A 9 11.04 20.10 3.97
CA GLU A 9 10.99 21.07 2.88
C GLU A 9 11.93 20.68 1.74
N GLU A 10 13.15 20.22 2.08
CA GLU A 10 14.12 19.76 1.10
C GLU A 10 13.61 18.57 0.29
N ASN A 11 13.08 17.53 0.95
CA ASN A 11 12.55 16.37 0.26
C ASN A 11 11.29 16.71 -0.55
N GLY A 12 10.45 17.63 -0.08
CA GLY A 12 9.34 18.15 -0.86
C GLY A 12 9.80 18.81 -2.16
N LYS A 13 10.80 19.70 -2.10
CA LYS A 13 11.41 20.34 -3.28
C LYS A 13 12.04 19.31 -4.23
N ARG A 14 12.68 18.25 -3.69
CA ARG A 14 13.25 17.18 -4.51
C ARG A 14 12.18 16.37 -5.23
N ILE A 15 11.08 16.05 -4.56
CA ILE A 15 9.94 15.35 -5.18
C ILE A 15 9.39 16.19 -6.34
N ASP A 16 9.18 17.50 -6.13
CA ASP A 16 8.70 18.42 -7.17
C ASP A 16 9.66 18.47 -8.36
N LEU A 17 10.96 18.62 -8.10
CA LEU A 17 11.99 18.68 -9.12
C LEU A 17 12.02 17.38 -9.94
N TYR A 18 12.13 16.25 -9.28
CA TYR A 18 12.17 14.94 -9.95
C TYR A 18 10.91 14.66 -10.74
N ARG A 19 9.74 14.98 -10.17
CA ARG A 19 8.48 14.71 -10.86
C ARG A 19 8.32 15.56 -12.12
N ASN A 20 8.74 16.82 -12.09
CA ASN A 20 8.76 17.67 -13.27
C ASN A 20 9.78 17.16 -14.31
N PHE A 21 10.98 16.74 -13.87
CA PHE A 21 11.99 16.16 -14.75
C PHE A 21 11.49 14.87 -15.41
N ILE A 22 10.85 13.97 -14.66
CA ILE A 22 10.30 12.70 -15.19
C ILE A 22 9.32 12.96 -16.34
N ASN A 23 8.50 14.00 -16.25
CA ASN A 23 7.56 14.35 -17.32
C ASN A 23 8.24 14.77 -18.62
N THR A 24 9.50 15.19 -18.58
CA THR A 24 10.28 15.58 -19.77
C THR A 24 11.18 14.45 -20.26
N ALA A 25 11.33 13.37 -19.50
CA ALA A 25 12.13 12.22 -19.90
C ALA A 25 11.41 11.42 -21.01
N PRO A 26 12.14 10.63 -21.82
CA PRO A 26 11.54 9.71 -22.79
C PRO A 26 10.51 8.78 -22.12
N GLU A 27 9.36 8.58 -22.78
CA GLU A 27 8.22 7.82 -22.21
C GLU A 27 8.59 6.41 -21.73
N ASN A 28 9.47 5.74 -22.44
CA ASN A 28 9.93 4.40 -22.08
C ASN A 28 10.81 4.36 -20.83
N ILE A 29 11.32 5.50 -20.36
CA ILE A 29 12.17 5.61 -19.16
C ILE A 29 11.36 6.12 -17.97
N GLN A 30 10.32 6.91 -18.20
CA GLN A 30 9.50 7.52 -17.14
C GLN A 30 9.04 6.52 -16.07
N PRO A 31 8.51 5.33 -16.39
CA PRO A 31 8.05 4.38 -15.39
C PRO A 31 9.14 3.93 -14.41
N PHE A 32 10.38 3.76 -14.90
CA PHE A 32 11.50 3.33 -14.05
C PHE A 32 11.94 4.43 -13.08
N LEU A 33 11.97 5.67 -13.53
CA LEU A 33 12.30 6.83 -12.68
C LEU A 33 11.17 7.08 -11.68
N LEU A 34 9.92 6.99 -12.11
CA LEU A 34 8.75 7.19 -11.27
C LEU A 34 8.67 6.11 -10.18
N ALA A 35 8.90 4.85 -10.52
CA ALA A 35 8.93 3.76 -9.55
C ALA A 35 9.95 4.02 -8.44
N GLN A 36 11.16 4.45 -8.79
CA GLN A 36 12.18 4.81 -7.80
C GLN A 36 11.75 5.99 -6.93
N LEU A 37 11.18 7.05 -7.55
CA LEU A 37 10.70 8.21 -6.81
C LEU A 37 9.64 7.80 -5.80
N LEU A 38 8.67 6.97 -6.19
CA LEU A 38 7.62 6.48 -5.29
C LEU A 38 8.19 5.65 -4.14
N ILE A 39 9.15 4.76 -4.40
CA ILE A 39 9.84 3.97 -3.37
C ILE A 39 10.56 4.90 -2.39
N LYS A 40 11.40 5.82 -2.87
CA LYS A 40 12.15 6.74 -2.00
C LYS A 40 11.21 7.67 -1.22
N THR A 41 10.13 8.14 -1.84
CA THR A 41 9.07 8.92 -1.19
C THR A 41 8.38 8.13 -0.07
N SER A 42 8.13 6.84 -0.27
CA SER A 42 7.56 5.97 0.76
C SER A 42 8.50 5.65 1.92
N ILE A 43 9.81 5.81 1.72
CA ILE A 43 10.84 5.60 2.74
C ILE A 43 11.12 6.90 3.51
N HIS A 44 11.40 8.00 2.82
CA HIS A 44 11.89 9.25 3.39
C HIS A 44 10.76 10.23 3.74
N ASN A 45 9.76 9.75 4.46
CA ASN A 45 8.62 10.54 4.90
C ASN A 45 8.47 10.54 6.44
N ASN A 46 7.72 11.52 6.94
CA ASN A 46 7.49 11.71 8.37
C ASN A 46 6.26 10.93 8.88
N THR A 47 6.22 9.64 8.58
CA THR A 47 5.16 8.72 9.02
C THR A 47 5.77 7.43 9.57
N ASN A 48 4.94 6.58 10.11
CA ASN A 48 5.32 5.22 10.51
C ASN A 48 5.27 4.19 9.35
N GLY A 49 5.33 4.66 8.10
CA GLY A 49 5.32 3.82 6.88
C GLY A 49 4.02 3.87 6.10
N GLN A 50 3.00 4.59 6.60
CA GLN A 50 1.72 4.80 5.92
C GLN A 50 1.34 6.28 6.03
N PHE A 51 0.75 6.85 4.96
CA PHE A 51 0.36 8.26 4.93
C PHE A 51 -0.96 8.56 5.66
N SER A 52 -1.51 7.62 6.37
CA SER A 52 -2.71 7.83 7.19
C SER A 52 -2.53 8.92 8.25
N ALA A 53 -1.31 9.15 8.73
CA ALA A 53 -0.97 10.26 9.62
C ALA A 53 0.54 10.54 9.58
N PHE A 54 0.93 11.80 9.74
CA PHE A 54 2.31 12.21 10.00
C PHE A 54 2.58 12.31 11.51
N PHE A 55 3.85 12.27 11.90
CA PHE A 55 4.24 12.44 13.30
C PHE A 55 3.91 13.83 13.81
N LYS A 56 3.43 13.89 15.06
CA LYS A 56 3.00 15.11 15.74
C LYS A 56 3.66 15.25 17.10
N ASP A 57 3.77 16.47 17.56
CA ASP A 57 3.94 16.78 18.96
C ASP A 57 2.64 16.43 19.70
N LYS A 58 2.72 15.73 20.82
CA LYS A 58 1.53 15.29 21.54
C LYS A 58 0.85 16.43 22.29
N THR A 59 1.63 17.38 22.76
CA THR A 59 1.13 18.52 23.54
C THR A 59 0.56 19.59 22.63
N ALA A 60 1.35 20.05 21.66
CA ALA A 60 0.95 21.11 20.74
C ALA A 60 0.05 20.61 19.60
N LYS A 61 -0.06 19.28 19.38
CA LYS A 61 -0.82 18.64 18.28
C LYS A 61 -0.45 19.12 16.89
N VAL A 62 0.70 19.77 16.73
CA VAL A 62 1.26 20.22 15.46
C VAL A 62 2.20 19.17 14.88
N GLY A 63 2.47 19.25 13.57
CA GLY A 63 3.42 18.35 12.94
C GLY A 63 4.84 18.51 13.49
N LYS A 64 5.52 17.41 13.74
CA LYS A 64 6.89 17.38 14.27
C LYS A 64 7.66 16.21 13.65
N TYR A 65 8.83 16.50 13.10
CA TYR A 65 9.66 15.45 12.49
C TYR A 65 10.12 14.42 13.53
N GLY A 66 9.82 13.14 13.25
CA GLY A 66 10.14 12.03 14.15
C GLY A 66 9.32 11.97 15.43
N GLY A 67 8.33 12.83 15.61
CA GLY A 67 7.51 12.92 16.81
C GLY A 67 8.31 13.33 18.05
N GLU A 68 7.84 12.97 19.25
CA GLU A 68 8.46 13.40 20.52
C GLU A 68 9.84 12.80 20.76
N LYS A 69 10.04 11.55 20.34
CA LYS A 69 11.30 10.83 20.59
C LYS A 69 12.34 11.01 19.49
N GLY A 70 12.04 11.77 18.44
CA GLY A 70 12.91 11.92 17.28
C GLY A 70 13.18 10.59 16.54
N VAL A 71 12.31 9.60 16.74
CA VAL A 71 12.44 8.28 16.11
C VAL A 71 12.44 8.45 14.59
N ASP A 72 13.35 7.74 13.92
CA ASP A 72 13.49 7.80 12.46
C ASP A 72 13.93 9.17 11.89
N TYR A 73 14.38 10.12 12.71
CA TYR A 73 14.77 11.46 12.23
C TYR A 73 15.77 11.36 11.06
N LYS A 74 16.80 10.52 11.18
CA LYS A 74 17.78 10.28 10.10
C LYS A 74 17.10 9.82 8.81
N ARG A 75 16.18 8.84 8.87
CA ARG A 75 15.45 8.34 7.72
C ARG A 75 14.61 9.44 7.05
N ILE A 76 13.94 10.27 7.87
CA ILE A 76 13.04 11.33 7.41
C ILE A 76 13.82 12.45 6.71
N THR A 77 15.00 12.80 7.24
CA THR A 77 15.83 13.90 6.74
C THR A 77 16.84 13.48 5.67
N THR A 78 17.03 12.19 5.45
CA THR A 78 17.89 11.72 4.36
C THR A 78 17.34 12.22 3.02
N PRO A 79 18.17 12.89 2.19
CA PRO A 79 17.74 13.40 0.90
C PRO A 79 17.25 12.30 -0.04
N ILE A 80 16.14 12.54 -0.70
CA ILE A 80 15.65 11.66 -1.77
C ILE A 80 16.57 11.85 -2.98
N ASN A 81 17.27 10.78 -3.36
CA ASN A 81 18.08 10.73 -4.56
C ASN A 81 17.63 9.57 -5.45
N LEU A 82 17.49 9.82 -6.74
CA LEU A 82 17.27 8.77 -7.73
C LEU A 82 18.60 8.17 -8.14
N GLU A 83 18.59 6.88 -8.36
CA GLU A 83 19.74 6.09 -8.80
C GLU A 83 19.46 5.56 -10.22
N ASN A 84 20.49 5.15 -10.93
CA ASN A 84 20.29 4.49 -12.21
C ASN A 84 19.53 3.18 -11.99
N PRO A 85 18.44 2.90 -12.72
CA PRO A 85 17.71 1.66 -12.57
C PRO A 85 18.59 0.48 -13.01
N ILE A 86 18.55 -0.59 -12.22
CA ILE A 86 19.19 -1.85 -12.60
C ILE A 86 18.15 -2.61 -13.42
N LEU A 87 18.44 -2.76 -14.71
CA LEU A 87 17.58 -3.47 -15.63
C LEU A 87 18.10 -4.90 -15.82
N PHE A 88 17.20 -5.86 -15.72
CA PHE A 88 17.50 -7.26 -15.99
C PHE A 88 16.91 -7.63 -17.36
N ASN A 89 17.70 -8.29 -18.18
CA ASN A 89 17.19 -8.88 -19.40
C ASN A 89 16.42 -10.16 -19.05
N ASN A 90 15.14 -10.01 -18.79
CA ASN A 90 14.25 -11.11 -18.46
C ASN A 90 13.57 -11.60 -19.76
N LYS A 91 13.65 -12.90 -20.02
CA LYS A 91 12.97 -13.53 -21.16
C LYS A 91 11.48 -13.79 -20.91
N CYS A 92 10.95 -13.40 -19.75
CA CYS A 92 9.55 -13.59 -19.41
C CYS A 92 8.70 -12.44 -19.95
N ASN A 93 7.55 -12.78 -20.51
CA ASN A 93 6.52 -11.80 -20.82
C ASN A 93 5.81 -11.37 -19.52
N THR A 94 5.71 -10.07 -19.31
CA THR A 94 5.03 -9.51 -18.14
C THR A 94 3.82 -8.69 -18.58
N TYR A 95 2.65 -9.00 -18.03
CA TYR A 95 1.41 -8.26 -18.26
C TYR A 95 0.97 -7.62 -16.97
N ILE A 96 0.72 -6.30 -17.01
CA ILE A 96 0.27 -5.51 -15.85
C ILE A 96 -1.07 -4.90 -16.19
N SER A 97 -2.04 -5.04 -15.28
CA SER A 97 -3.34 -4.40 -15.39
C SER A 97 -3.78 -3.82 -14.06
N GLN A 98 -4.62 -2.80 -14.11
CA GLN A 98 -5.31 -2.23 -12.97
C GLN A 98 -6.81 -2.38 -13.19
N ALA A 99 -7.42 -3.33 -12.51
CA ALA A 99 -8.84 -3.66 -12.66
C ALA A 99 -9.43 -4.19 -11.34
N ASP A 100 -10.74 -4.30 -11.28
CA ASP A 100 -11.41 -5.10 -10.26
C ASP A 100 -11.04 -6.58 -10.46
N THR A 101 -10.49 -7.20 -9.43
CA THR A 101 -9.95 -8.57 -9.50
C THR A 101 -11.03 -9.59 -9.82
N ASN A 102 -12.24 -9.43 -9.30
CA ASN A 102 -13.35 -10.33 -9.55
C ASN A 102 -13.86 -10.25 -11.00
N VAL A 103 -13.74 -9.09 -11.63
CA VAL A 103 -14.03 -8.92 -13.06
C VAL A 103 -12.86 -9.47 -13.90
N TRP A 104 -11.65 -9.17 -13.50
CA TRP A 104 -10.45 -9.55 -14.24
C TRP A 104 -10.25 -11.07 -14.28
N CYS A 105 -10.42 -11.78 -13.16
CA CYS A 105 -10.19 -13.23 -13.09
C CYS A 105 -11.12 -14.04 -14.03
N LYS A 106 -12.30 -13.52 -14.35
CA LYS A 106 -13.24 -14.15 -15.29
C LYS A 106 -12.76 -14.15 -16.73
N ASN A 107 -11.85 -13.23 -17.07
CA ASN A 107 -11.40 -12.95 -18.44
C ASN A 107 -9.96 -13.41 -18.72
N ILE A 108 -9.27 -13.99 -17.75
CA ILE A 108 -7.91 -14.52 -17.95
C ILE A 108 -7.96 -16.01 -18.36
N PRO A 109 -6.94 -16.48 -19.09
CA PRO A 109 -6.80 -17.90 -19.39
C PRO A 109 -6.55 -18.71 -18.11
N GLU A 110 -6.63 -20.03 -18.21
CA GLU A 110 -6.18 -20.92 -17.14
C GLU A 110 -4.70 -20.75 -16.85
N LEU A 111 -4.34 -20.68 -15.58
CA LEU A 111 -2.98 -20.46 -15.08
C LEU A 111 -2.50 -21.70 -14.32
N ASP A 112 -1.18 -21.90 -14.27
CA ASP A 112 -0.62 -22.94 -13.39
C ASP A 112 -0.72 -22.55 -11.92
N LEU A 113 -0.46 -21.26 -11.59
CA LEU A 113 -0.50 -20.76 -10.23
C LEU A 113 -1.07 -19.34 -10.21
N VAL A 114 -1.97 -19.08 -9.28
CA VAL A 114 -2.45 -17.74 -8.94
C VAL A 114 -2.08 -17.43 -7.49
N TYR A 115 -1.54 -16.24 -7.24
CA TYR A 115 -1.30 -15.72 -5.90
C TYR A 115 -2.29 -14.61 -5.58
N TYR A 116 -3.01 -14.74 -4.48
CA TYR A 116 -3.92 -13.75 -3.96
C TYR A 116 -3.43 -13.17 -2.62
N ASP A 117 -3.45 -11.85 -2.52
CA ASP A 117 -3.20 -11.08 -1.29
C ASP A 117 -4.32 -10.03 -1.13
N PRO A 118 -5.55 -10.45 -0.79
CA PRO A 118 -6.69 -9.56 -0.71
C PRO A 118 -6.60 -8.65 0.53
N PRO A 119 -7.27 -7.47 0.49
CA PRO A 119 -7.40 -6.63 1.68
C PRO A 119 -8.03 -7.40 2.84
N TYR A 120 -7.40 -7.38 4.00
CA TYR A 120 -7.86 -8.08 5.20
C TYR A 120 -8.49 -7.15 6.25
N ASN A 121 -8.52 -5.82 6.01
CA ASN A 121 -9.08 -4.86 6.97
C ASN A 121 -10.06 -3.88 6.28
N LYS A 122 -10.83 -3.15 7.09
CA LYS A 122 -11.87 -2.22 6.63
C LYS A 122 -11.36 -0.91 6.03
N HIS A 123 -10.06 -0.67 6.04
CA HIS A 123 -9.49 0.59 5.57
C HIS A 123 -9.01 0.44 4.12
N PRO A 124 -9.55 1.24 3.18
CA PRO A 124 -9.09 1.21 1.80
C PRO A 124 -7.65 1.73 1.68
N TYR A 125 -6.91 1.22 0.71
CA TYR A 125 -5.51 1.61 0.48
C TYR A 125 -5.32 3.10 0.23
N ASN A 126 -6.29 3.79 -0.33
CA ASN A 126 -6.27 5.24 -0.54
C ASN A 126 -6.00 6.03 0.74
N ILE A 127 -6.45 5.55 1.91
CA ILE A 127 -6.15 6.20 3.19
C ILE A 127 -4.65 6.17 3.50
N TYR A 128 -3.98 5.09 3.08
CA TYR A 128 -2.57 4.86 3.41
C TYR A 128 -1.62 5.43 2.36
N TYR A 129 -2.06 5.54 1.10
CA TYR A 129 -1.19 5.82 -0.03
C TYR A 129 -1.58 7.04 -0.87
N PHE A 130 -2.58 7.84 -0.45
CA PHE A 130 -3.08 9.00 -1.21
C PHE A 130 -1.98 9.99 -1.64
N LEU A 131 -0.92 10.17 -0.83
CA LEU A 131 0.20 11.04 -1.21
C LEU A 131 1.06 10.43 -2.32
N LEU A 132 1.21 9.11 -2.35
CA LEU A 132 1.87 8.44 -3.47
C LEU A 132 1.04 8.55 -4.75
N ASP A 133 -0.30 8.47 -4.64
CA ASP A 133 -1.20 8.71 -5.78
C ASP A 133 -1.04 10.14 -6.32
N ILE A 134 -0.92 11.15 -5.44
CA ILE A 134 -0.66 12.54 -5.84
C ILE A 134 0.68 12.65 -6.58
N VAL A 135 1.75 12.03 -6.06
CA VAL A 135 3.07 12.03 -6.70
C VAL A 135 3.03 11.26 -8.02
N ASN A 136 2.33 10.13 -8.07
CA ASN A 136 2.21 9.31 -9.27
C ASN A 136 1.46 10.04 -10.40
N ASN A 137 0.28 10.55 -10.11
CA ASN A 137 -0.59 11.17 -11.09
C ASN A 137 -0.16 12.58 -11.46
N TRP A 138 0.51 13.28 -10.55
CA TRP A 138 1.03 14.65 -10.69
C TRP A 138 0.01 15.67 -11.18
N ASP A 139 -1.26 15.48 -10.79
CA ASP A 139 -2.35 16.39 -11.13
C ASP A 139 -2.29 17.64 -10.23
N LYS A 140 -1.90 18.77 -10.82
CA LYS A 140 -1.81 20.06 -10.12
C LYS A 140 -3.16 20.69 -9.84
N THR A 141 -4.23 20.15 -10.41
CA THR A 141 -5.60 20.69 -10.23
C THR A 141 -6.30 20.10 -9.01
N ILE A 142 -5.73 19.03 -8.41
CA ILE A 142 -6.33 18.35 -7.28
C ILE A 142 -6.50 19.29 -6.08
N LYS A 143 -7.72 19.35 -5.56
CA LYS A 143 -8.02 20.13 -4.35
C LYS A 143 -7.72 19.30 -3.11
N ILE A 144 -6.72 19.71 -2.36
CA ILE A 144 -6.39 19.07 -1.09
C ILE A 144 -7.42 19.50 -0.03
N PRO A 145 -8.17 18.55 0.57
CA PRO A 145 -9.16 18.87 1.59
C PRO A 145 -8.57 19.64 2.78
N ASN A 146 -9.31 20.62 3.28
CA ASN A 146 -8.91 21.38 4.47
C ASN A 146 -9.14 20.56 5.76
N THR A 147 -8.46 19.43 5.88
CA THR A 147 -8.44 18.57 7.07
C THR A 147 -7.02 18.49 7.62
N ASN A 148 -6.87 18.09 8.87
CA ASN A 148 -5.54 17.96 9.48
C ASN A 148 -4.57 17.08 8.68
N ARG A 149 -5.06 16.11 7.94
CA ARG A 149 -4.25 15.14 7.20
C ARG A 149 -4.21 15.40 5.69
N GLY A 150 -5.15 16.16 5.15
CA GLY A 150 -5.28 16.42 3.71
C GLY A 150 -5.75 15.21 2.90
N GLN A 151 -6.23 14.17 3.56
CA GLN A 151 -6.74 12.98 2.88
C GLN A 151 -8.03 13.30 2.14
N PRO A 152 -8.21 12.78 0.90
CA PRO A 152 -9.50 12.80 0.22
C PRO A 152 -10.58 12.14 1.08
N LYS A 153 -11.85 12.50 0.87
CA LYS A 153 -12.98 11.89 1.59
C LYS A 153 -13.82 10.98 0.71
N ASP A 154 -13.58 11.00 -0.58
CA ASP A 154 -14.34 10.36 -1.65
C ASP A 154 -13.67 9.09 -2.21
N TRP A 155 -12.88 8.42 -1.39
CA TRP A 155 -12.22 7.18 -1.80
C TRP A 155 -13.21 6.05 -2.09
N LYS A 156 -12.95 5.34 -3.16
CA LYS A 156 -13.66 4.10 -3.47
C LYS A 156 -13.24 3.02 -2.49
N GLN A 157 -14.23 2.38 -1.88
CA GLN A 157 -14.02 1.26 -0.98
C GLN A 157 -14.22 -0.05 -1.74
N SER A 158 -13.25 -0.96 -1.62
CA SER A 158 -13.41 -2.31 -2.16
C SER A 158 -14.44 -3.10 -1.33
N HIS A 159 -15.15 -4.02 -1.95
CA HIS A 159 -16.03 -4.96 -1.25
C HIS A 159 -15.24 -5.82 -0.23
N TYR A 160 -13.96 -6.08 -0.47
CA TYR A 160 -13.07 -6.75 0.48
C TYR A 160 -12.84 -5.96 1.78
N ASN A 161 -13.05 -4.65 1.79
CA ASN A 161 -12.98 -3.82 3.00
C ASN A 161 -14.30 -3.78 3.79
N SER A 162 -15.34 -4.46 3.33
CA SER A 162 -16.66 -4.47 3.94
C SER A 162 -16.96 -5.80 4.64
N ILE A 163 -17.22 -5.76 5.95
CA ILE A 163 -17.61 -6.96 6.72
C ILE A 163 -18.81 -7.66 6.09
N LYS A 164 -19.74 -6.91 5.51
CA LYS A 164 -20.94 -7.44 4.88
C LYS A 164 -20.66 -8.18 3.57
N HIS A 165 -19.68 -7.73 2.80
CA HIS A 165 -19.49 -8.17 1.41
C HIS A 165 -18.23 -8.99 1.18
N ALA A 166 -17.21 -8.89 2.07
CA ALA A 166 -15.91 -9.50 1.84
C ALA A 166 -15.99 -11.02 1.60
N LYS A 167 -16.78 -11.74 2.39
CA LYS A 167 -16.94 -13.19 2.26
C LYS A 167 -17.51 -13.59 0.89
N ASP A 168 -18.60 -12.95 0.48
CA ASP A 168 -19.27 -13.28 -0.79
C ASP A 168 -18.41 -12.87 -2.00
N THR A 169 -17.69 -11.74 -1.87
CA THR A 169 -16.73 -11.29 -2.88
C THR A 169 -15.57 -12.29 -3.02
N PHE A 170 -15.07 -12.83 -1.91
CA PHE A 170 -14.01 -13.84 -1.93
C PHE A 170 -14.51 -15.15 -2.53
N LEU A 171 -15.73 -15.60 -2.19
CA LEU A 171 -16.34 -16.78 -2.80
C LEU A 171 -16.47 -16.62 -4.32
N ASP A 172 -16.97 -15.46 -4.80
CA ASP A 172 -17.06 -15.18 -6.25
C ASP A 172 -15.68 -15.19 -6.92
N LEU A 173 -14.65 -14.67 -6.25
CA LEU A 173 -13.27 -14.71 -6.77
C LEU A 173 -12.81 -16.16 -6.96
N ILE A 174 -12.87 -16.97 -5.91
CA ILE A 174 -12.36 -18.35 -5.94
C ILE A 174 -13.15 -19.20 -6.93
N SER A 175 -14.48 -19.08 -6.95
CA SER A 175 -15.34 -19.83 -7.88
C SER A 175 -15.10 -19.55 -9.37
N ASN A 176 -14.56 -18.36 -9.68
CA ASN A 176 -14.25 -17.96 -11.06
C ASN A 176 -12.75 -18.06 -11.40
N THR A 177 -11.90 -18.43 -10.45
CA THR A 177 -10.47 -18.60 -10.68
C THR A 177 -10.20 -19.90 -11.44
N LYS A 178 -9.58 -19.78 -12.61
CA LYS A 178 -9.13 -20.91 -13.43
C LYS A 178 -7.64 -21.12 -13.21
N SER A 179 -7.28 -21.99 -12.27
CA SER A 179 -5.88 -22.27 -11.95
C SER A 179 -5.72 -23.67 -11.38
N LYS A 180 -4.57 -24.31 -11.65
CA LYS A 180 -4.22 -25.59 -10.99
C LYS A 180 -3.94 -25.42 -9.51
N TYR A 181 -3.29 -24.29 -9.16
CA TYR A 181 -2.94 -23.98 -7.77
C TYR A 181 -3.31 -22.54 -7.44
N ILE A 182 -3.83 -22.35 -6.24
CA ILE A 182 -4.07 -21.03 -5.65
C ILE A 182 -3.20 -20.91 -4.40
N LEU A 183 -2.34 -19.90 -4.35
CA LEU A 183 -1.63 -19.50 -3.17
C LEU A 183 -2.29 -18.26 -2.58
N LEU A 184 -2.74 -18.34 -1.34
CA LEU A 184 -3.42 -17.25 -0.66
C LEU A 184 -2.60 -16.79 0.55
N SER A 185 -2.33 -15.50 0.64
CA SER A 185 -1.79 -14.86 1.85
C SER A 185 -2.91 -14.14 2.59
N TYR A 186 -3.07 -14.42 3.87
CA TYR A 186 -4.08 -13.76 4.69
C TYR A 186 -3.66 -13.64 6.14
N ASN A 187 -4.33 -12.76 6.88
CA ASN A 187 -4.05 -12.51 8.29
C ASN A 187 -5.17 -13.09 9.16
N ASP A 188 -4.84 -13.76 10.27
CA ASP A 188 -5.78 -14.35 11.22
C ASP A 188 -6.74 -13.34 11.86
N GLY A 189 -6.34 -12.06 11.95
CA GLY A 189 -7.22 -10.96 12.38
C GLY A 189 -7.98 -10.27 11.23
N GLY A 190 -8.13 -10.90 10.08
CA GLY A 190 -8.82 -10.35 8.91
C GLY A 190 -10.35 -10.29 9.05
N ILE A 191 -10.99 -9.58 8.10
CA ILE A 191 -12.47 -9.47 8.05
C ILE A 191 -13.16 -10.82 7.84
N ILE A 192 -12.58 -11.67 6.99
CA ILE A 192 -13.04 -13.05 6.80
C ILE A 192 -12.26 -13.91 7.79
N SER A 193 -12.93 -14.69 8.63
CA SER A 193 -12.20 -15.58 9.54
C SER A 193 -11.53 -16.72 8.78
N ILE A 194 -10.51 -17.33 9.39
CA ILE A 194 -9.79 -18.46 8.77
C ILE A 194 -10.76 -19.61 8.51
N GLU A 195 -11.68 -19.91 9.43
CA GLU A 195 -12.69 -20.96 9.28
C GLU A 195 -13.63 -20.67 8.09
N GLN A 196 -13.99 -19.41 7.88
CA GLN A 196 -14.81 -19.01 6.73
C GLN A 196 -14.04 -19.13 5.42
N MET A 197 -12.75 -18.82 5.41
CA MET A 197 -11.89 -19.01 4.24
C MET A 197 -11.74 -20.49 3.90
N ASP A 198 -11.44 -21.32 4.90
CA ASP A 198 -11.34 -22.78 4.74
C ASP A 198 -12.62 -23.35 4.13
N ALA A 199 -13.76 -23.01 4.71
CA ALA A 199 -15.06 -23.48 4.22
C ALA A 199 -15.39 -23.04 2.78
N ILE A 200 -14.78 -21.94 2.30
CA ILE A 200 -14.88 -21.53 0.89
C ILE A 200 -13.90 -22.33 0.04
N LEU A 201 -12.64 -22.38 0.42
CA LEU A 201 -11.58 -22.99 -0.38
C LEU A 201 -11.78 -24.50 -0.57
N GLU A 202 -12.22 -25.21 0.49
CA GLU A 202 -12.50 -26.65 0.48
C GLU A 202 -13.60 -27.05 -0.51
N GLN A 203 -14.45 -26.12 -0.96
CA GLN A 203 -15.43 -26.37 -2.01
C GLN A 203 -14.80 -26.55 -3.40
N PHE A 204 -13.58 -26.07 -3.59
CA PHE A 204 -12.93 -26.00 -4.91
C PHE A 204 -11.65 -26.83 -5.00
N GLY A 205 -11.10 -27.31 -3.89
CA GLY A 205 -9.91 -28.12 -3.90
C GLY A 205 -9.40 -28.52 -2.52
N GLU A 206 -8.28 -29.24 -2.50
CA GLU A 206 -7.58 -29.61 -1.28
C GLU A 206 -6.86 -28.38 -0.70
N VAL A 207 -7.01 -28.14 0.60
CA VAL A 207 -6.46 -26.99 1.29
C VAL A 207 -5.32 -27.40 2.22
N THR A 208 -4.14 -26.84 2.00
CA THR A 208 -2.99 -26.96 2.91
C THR A 208 -2.73 -25.62 3.58
N LYS A 209 -2.75 -25.57 4.91
CA LYS A 209 -2.47 -24.38 5.70
C LYS A 209 -1.03 -24.36 6.19
N ILE A 210 -0.34 -23.24 5.97
CA ILE A 210 1.03 -23.02 6.42
C ILE A 210 1.04 -21.80 7.34
N PRO A 211 0.96 -21.99 8.68
CA PRO A 211 1.00 -20.87 9.61
C PRO A 211 2.40 -20.26 9.64
N ILE A 212 2.49 -18.96 9.39
CA ILE A 212 3.74 -18.20 9.44
C ILE A 212 3.65 -17.20 10.57
N ASN A 213 4.45 -17.38 11.61
CA ASN A 213 4.60 -16.41 12.69
C ASN A 213 5.31 -15.14 12.18
N HIS A 214 4.53 -14.20 11.69
CA HIS A 214 5.04 -12.91 11.24
C HIS A 214 5.13 -11.95 12.42
N LYS A 215 6.35 -11.56 12.80
CA LYS A 215 6.54 -10.50 13.80
C LYS A 215 5.94 -9.21 13.26
N VAL A 216 4.82 -8.77 13.86
CA VAL A 216 4.19 -7.50 13.53
C VAL A 216 5.24 -6.40 13.48
N TYR A 217 5.35 -5.78 12.34
CA TYR A 217 6.19 -4.64 11.97
C TYR A 217 7.10 -4.12 13.07
N ASN A 218 8.40 -4.38 12.97
CA ASN A 218 9.43 -3.84 13.89
C ASN A 218 9.43 -2.29 13.95
N ARG A 219 8.83 -1.61 12.97
CA ARG A 219 8.64 -0.16 12.94
C ARG A 219 7.75 0.38 14.07
N LEU A 220 6.93 -0.45 14.69
CA LEU A 220 6.11 -0.07 15.84
C LEU A 220 6.75 -0.44 17.19
N LYS A 221 7.90 -1.11 17.21
CA LYS A 221 8.65 -1.34 18.45
C LYS A 221 9.11 0.00 19.03
N GLY A 222 8.52 0.38 20.15
CA GLY A 222 8.81 1.61 20.88
C GLY A 222 7.85 2.79 20.63
N ILE A 223 6.89 2.68 19.70
CA ILE A 223 5.88 3.71 19.43
C ILE A 223 4.52 3.30 19.99
N SER A 224 4.23 2.02 20.10
CA SER A 224 2.97 1.51 20.64
C SER A 224 3.24 0.53 21.77
N ASN A 225 2.67 0.81 22.94
CA ASN A 225 2.55 -0.16 24.04
C ASN A 225 1.46 -1.20 23.78
N TYR A 226 0.90 -1.22 22.58
CA TYR A 226 -0.13 -2.17 22.18
C TYR A 226 0.53 -3.54 21.97
N LYS A 227 0.50 -4.35 23.03
CA LYS A 227 0.76 -5.78 22.90
C LYS A 227 -0.47 -6.40 22.25
N ARG A 228 -0.42 -6.67 20.92
CA ARG A 228 -1.34 -7.65 20.36
C ARG A 228 -1.07 -8.97 21.07
N LYS A 229 -2.11 -9.57 21.63
CA LYS A 229 -2.04 -10.95 22.07
C LYS A 229 -1.59 -11.76 20.86
N GLN A 230 -0.47 -12.44 20.99
CA GLN A 230 -0.15 -13.58 20.11
C GLN A 230 -1.16 -14.66 20.51
N GLU A 231 -2.01 -15.00 19.61
CA GLU A 231 -2.73 -16.25 19.63
C GLU A 231 -2.08 -17.21 18.65
#